data_e41a855b450062b99326bd5db1e4360c
#
_entry.id   e41a855b450062b99326bd5db1e4360c
#
_cell.length_a   1.000
_cell.length_b   1.000
_cell.length_c   1.000
_cell.angle_alpha   90.00
_cell.angle_beta   90.00
_cell.angle_gamma   90.00
#
_symmetry.space_group_name_H-M   'P 1'
#
loop_
_entity.id
_entity.type
_entity.pdbx_description
1 polymer ?
#
loop_
_entity_poly.entity_id
_entity_poly.type
_entity_poly.pdbx_seq_one_letter_code
_entity_poly.pdbx_strand_id
1 'polypeptide(L)'
;MLRNSNNIILKKSQMLHCICALIFLFITTSCSVSKSLNDVPDVSQYSTSIPERVIVSDSSFTSGNNFLTKNKQGLWELYVEGDPFEIGMQTGSLTRELFNKQEHAFLSKINELVPSKTKQYFLRKVIAWYNRKMYLNIPKEYKAEIYGLSRYASMNYDYIAPNYLRVLYFHGAHDIGHAFQDLALVGCTTFAAWGNKTKDGSLIIGRNFDFYAGDDFAKDKIIAFVNPDAGHKFMSVTWGGMVGVVSGMNEHGLTVTINAGKSKVPLVAKTPVSILTREILQYASTIDEAIVIAKKREVFVSESLFIGSAIDKKAVTIEVSPNNFGVFEVPNSNQLICANHFQSEAYAQDKNNIKHIAESHSKYRYERMEELLQEHEKVTPQIAVNILRNKEGMQDKPIGYGNEKALNQLLAHHSIVFKPEQGIVWVSSNPYQLGEYVAYNLKDIFKDTPPKLSMGTLSKSKFNIEKDVFQYTKAFQDYETYRIMKTQIEEAIANKKFIEPSVLLDLQNANPEYWEAYYIVGEYYYQKKYYKAALKAFEKANTKEITTIPNKEQIEFYTKKLKRKLN
;
A
#
# COMPACT_ATOMS: atom_id res chain seq x y z
N MET A 1 -49.33 -27.81 -23.43
CA MET A 1 -47.97 -28.42 -23.36
C MET A 1 -46.95 -27.84 -24.34
N LEU A 2 -47.35 -27.18 -25.43
CA LEU A 2 -46.41 -26.66 -26.46
C LEU A 2 -45.74 -25.29 -26.14
N ARG A 3 -46.19 -24.55 -25.11
CA ARG A 3 -45.61 -23.25 -24.76
C ARG A 3 -44.39 -23.35 -23.82
N ASN A 4 -44.22 -24.48 -23.09
CA ASN A 4 -43.09 -24.68 -22.18
C ASN A 4 -41.82 -25.23 -22.89
N SER A 5 -41.96 -25.94 -23.99
CA SER A 5 -40.84 -26.51 -24.74
C SER A 5 -40.05 -25.43 -25.51
N ASN A 6 -40.74 -24.41 -26.05
CA ASN A 6 -40.06 -23.30 -26.74
C ASN A 6 -39.22 -22.41 -25.84
N ASN A 7 -39.64 -22.19 -24.55
CA ASN A 7 -38.87 -21.41 -23.61
C ASN A 7 -37.60 -22.15 -23.11
N ILE A 8 -37.61 -23.48 -23.07
CA ILE A 8 -36.44 -24.28 -22.67
C ILE A 8 -35.44 -24.32 -23.82
N ILE A 9 -35.89 -24.41 -25.08
CA ILE A 9 -35.05 -24.41 -26.27
C ILE A 9 -34.40 -23.01 -26.46
N LEU A 10 -35.15 -21.92 -26.25
CA LEU A 10 -34.62 -20.54 -26.28
C LEU A 10 -33.57 -20.28 -25.21
N LYS A 11 -33.80 -20.75 -23.97
CA LYS A 11 -32.80 -20.63 -22.89
C LYS A 11 -31.55 -21.47 -23.15
N LYS A 12 -31.67 -22.68 -23.70
CA LYS A 12 -30.52 -23.50 -24.11
C LYS A 12 -29.75 -22.89 -25.27
N SER A 13 -30.42 -22.30 -26.26
CA SER A 13 -29.79 -21.59 -27.37
C SER A 13 -29.04 -20.35 -26.89
N GLN A 14 -29.64 -19.53 -26.00
CA GLN A 14 -28.96 -18.36 -25.41
C GLN A 14 -27.74 -18.77 -24.57
N MET A 15 -27.85 -19.82 -23.78
CA MET A 15 -26.74 -20.35 -23.00
C MET A 15 -25.61 -20.88 -23.89
N LEU A 16 -25.95 -21.55 -25.00
CA LEU A 16 -24.97 -22.03 -26.00
C LEU A 16 -24.28 -20.85 -26.70
N HIS A 17 -25.00 -19.80 -27.08
CA HIS A 17 -24.42 -18.60 -27.66
C HIS A 17 -23.50 -17.86 -26.68
N CYS A 18 -23.87 -17.77 -25.39
CA CYS A 18 -23.01 -17.24 -24.34
C CYS A 18 -21.73 -18.07 -24.15
N ILE A 19 -21.84 -19.39 -24.18
CA ILE A 19 -20.70 -20.31 -24.07
C ILE A 19 -19.80 -20.18 -25.31
N CYS A 20 -20.36 -20.14 -26.52
CA CYS A 20 -19.60 -19.94 -27.74
C CYS A 20 -18.93 -18.56 -27.80
N ALA A 21 -19.60 -17.50 -27.35
CA ALA A 21 -19.03 -16.16 -27.23
C ALA A 21 -17.89 -16.12 -26.20
N LEU A 22 -18.04 -16.80 -25.05
CA LEU A 22 -16.99 -16.96 -24.05
C LEU A 22 -15.79 -17.75 -24.60
N ILE A 23 -16.03 -18.87 -25.31
CA ILE A 23 -14.96 -19.67 -25.94
C ILE A 23 -14.25 -18.86 -27.03
N PHE A 24 -14.99 -18.12 -27.87
CA PHE A 24 -14.41 -17.23 -28.87
C PHE A 24 -13.59 -16.09 -28.26
N LEU A 25 -14.07 -15.51 -27.16
CA LEU A 25 -13.34 -14.53 -26.36
C LEU A 25 -12.03 -15.13 -25.79
N PHE A 26 -12.08 -16.37 -25.28
CA PHE A 26 -10.90 -17.09 -24.80
C PHE A 26 -9.88 -17.39 -25.90
N ILE A 27 -10.34 -17.78 -27.09
CA ILE A 27 -9.45 -18.08 -28.24
C ILE A 27 -8.76 -16.79 -28.74
N THR A 28 -9.49 -15.68 -28.87
CA THR A 28 -8.93 -14.40 -29.35
C THR A 28 -8.00 -13.73 -28.32
N THR A 29 -8.18 -14.02 -27.03
CA THR A 29 -7.29 -13.52 -25.97
C THR A 29 -6.05 -14.41 -25.75
N SER A 30 -6.05 -15.65 -26.23
CA SER A 30 -4.93 -16.59 -26.12
C SER A 30 -3.66 -16.07 -26.81
N CYS A 31 -3.78 -15.46 -28.00
CA CYS A 31 -2.63 -14.87 -28.71
C CYS A 31 -2.00 -13.70 -27.94
N SER A 32 -2.80 -12.86 -27.29
CA SER A 32 -2.28 -11.73 -26.53
C SER A 32 -1.63 -12.15 -25.21
N VAL A 33 -2.14 -13.21 -24.57
CA VAL A 33 -1.50 -13.83 -23.41
C VAL A 33 -0.16 -14.45 -23.81
N SER A 34 -0.12 -15.22 -24.91
CA SER A 34 1.14 -15.81 -25.40
C SER A 34 2.20 -14.74 -25.73
N LYS A 35 1.80 -13.63 -26.37
CA LYS A 35 2.72 -12.51 -26.61
C LYS A 35 3.26 -11.91 -25.33
N SER A 36 2.41 -11.71 -24.32
CA SER A 36 2.83 -11.21 -22.99
C SER A 36 3.79 -12.16 -22.30
N LEU A 37 3.53 -13.49 -22.38
CA LEU A 37 4.39 -14.51 -21.76
C LEU A 37 5.77 -14.61 -22.42
N ASN A 38 5.91 -14.18 -23.67
CA ASN A 38 7.16 -14.19 -24.43
C ASN A 38 7.80 -12.79 -24.55
N ASP A 39 7.25 -11.77 -23.89
CA ASP A 39 7.88 -10.43 -23.87
C ASP A 39 9.17 -10.49 -23.05
N VAL A 40 10.28 -10.26 -23.70
CA VAL A 40 11.59 -10.13 -23.09
C VAL A 40 12.15 -8.76 -23.49
N PRO A 41 12.52 -7.91 -22.53
CA PRO A 41 13.09 -6.61 -22.85
C PRO A 41 14.40 -6.74 -23.64
N ASP A 42 14.56 -5.91 -24.66
CA ASP A 42 15.83 -5.78 -25.34
C ASP A 42 16.78 -4.96 -24.46
N VAL A 43 17.83 -5.62 -23.99
CA VAL A 43 18.90 -5.06 -23.14
C VAL A 43 20.26 -5.04 -23.84
N SER A 44 20.29 -5.27 -25.17
CA SER A 44 21.54 -5.35 -25.94
C SER A 44 22.38 -4.08 -25.92
N GLN A 45 21.76 -2.94 -25.65
CA GLN A 45 22.42 -1.64 -25.52
C GLN A 45 23.10 -1.41 -24.15
N TYR A 46 22.84 -2.27 -23.15
CA TYR A 46 23.35 -2.14 -21.80
C TYR A 46 24.45 -3.14 -21.50
N SER A 47 25.37 -2.80 -20.57
CA SER A 47 26.32 -3.77 -20.06
C SER A 47 25.61 -4.84 -19.24
N THR A 48 25.95 -6.11 -19.50
CA THR A 48 25.45 -7.23 -18.70
C THR A 48 26.39 -7.65 -17.58
N SER A 49 27.59 -7.03 -17.52
CA SER A 49 28.60 -7.29 -16.48
C SER A 49 28.47 -6.23 -15.39
N ILE A 50 28.26 -6.69 -14.17
CA ILE A 50 28.30 -5.84 -12.97
C ILE A 50 29.45 -6.28 -12.07
N PRO A 51 30.00 -5.36 -11.25
CA PRO A 51 30.99 -5.72 -10.23
C PRO A 51 30.48 -6.82 -9.31
N GLU A 52 31.38 -7.67 -8.84
CA GLU A 52 31.05 -8.74 -7.91
C GLU A 52 30.50 -8.17 -6.59
N ARG A 53 29.47 -8.83 -6.05
CA ARG A 53 28.93 -8.50 -4.73
C ARG A 53 29.88 -8.97 -3.64
N VAL A 54 30.36 -8.04 -2.83
CA VAL A 54 31.20 -8.28 -1.67
C VAL A 54 30.37 -8.24 -0.39
N ILE A 55 30.49 -9.28 0.43
CA ILE A 55 29.86 -9.33 1.76
C ILE A 55 30.83 -8.66 2.75
N VAL A 56 30.48 -7.48 3.24
CA VAL A 56 31.24 -6.73 4.24
C VAL A 56 30.91 -7.22 5.66
N SER A 57 29.61 -7.50 5.89
CA SER A 57 29.07 -8.10 7.12
C SER A 57 27.70 -8.71 6.84
N ASP A 58 27.07 -9.34 7.84
CA ASP A 58 25.70 -9.87 7.75
C ASP A 58 24.64 -8.81 7.40
N SER A 59 24.97 -7.53 7.53
CA SER A 59 24.09 -6.40 7.31
C SER A 59 24.68 -5.33 6.40
N SER A 60 25.79 -5.63 5.67
CA SER A 60 26.43 -4.69 4.76
C SER A 60 27.03 -5.41 3.56
N PHE A 61 26.66 -4.94 2.37
CA PHE A 61 27.07 -5.52 1.09
C PHE A 61 27.45 -4.38 0.13
N THR A 62 28.46 -4.62 -0.73
CA THR A 62 28.91 -3.66 -1.75
C THR A 62 29.03 -4.34 -3.11
N SER A 63 28.91 -3.56 -4.19
CA SER A 63 29.15 -3.97 -5.57
C SER A 63 29.59 -2.73 -6.37
N GLY A 64 30.89 -2.58 -6.60
CA GLY A 64 31.44 -1.33 -7.13
C GLY A 64 31.12 -0.14 -6.20
N ASN A 65 30.51 0.90 -6.77
CA ASN A 65 30.05 2.08 -6.01
C ASN A 65 28.72 1.85 -5.26
N ASN A 66 28.03 0.77 -5.58
CA ASN A 66 26.70 0.47 -5.04
C ASN A 66 26.81 -0.27 -3.71
N PHE A 67 25.87 -0.05 -2.82
CA PHE A 67 25.86 -0.72 -1.51
C PHE A 67 24.46 -0.89 -0.92
N LEU A 68 24.35 -1.87 -0.02
CA LEU A 68 23.23 -2.06 0.87
C LEU A 68 23.78 -2.19 2.30
N THR A 69 23.27 -1.38 3.22
CA THR A 69 23.65 -1.45 4.65
C THR A 69 22.43 -1.32 5.53
N LYS A 70 22.44 -1.95 6.70
CA LYS A 70 21.38 -1.86 7.69
C LYS A 70 21.82 -0.92 8.81
N ASN A 71 21.05 0.13 9.06
CA ASN A 71 21.33 1.05 10.15
C ASN A 71 20.91 0.49 11.52
N LYS A 72 21.31 1.17 12.60
CA LYS A 72 21.00 0.74 13.97
C LYS A 72 19.50 0.72 14.31
N GLN A 73 18.66 1.43 13.56
CA GLN A 73 17.19 1.42 13.71
C GLN A 73 16.53 0.29 12.93
N GLY A 74 17.31 -0.53 12.21
CA GLY A 74 16.81 -1.67 11.46
C GLY A 74 16.31 -1.38 10.05
N LEU A 75 16.50 -0.15 9.54
CA LEU A 75 16.19 0.20 8.16
C LEU A 75 17.36 -0.18 7.24
N TRP A 76 17.05 -0.77 6.08
CA TRP A 76 18.02 -1.04 5.04
C TRP A 76 18.21 0.19 4.16
N GLU A 77 19.43 0.60 3.94
CA GLU A 77 19.81 1.75 3.12
C GLU A 77 20.51 1.23 1.87
N LEU A 78 19.86 1.38 0.72
CA LEU A 78 20.35 0.96 -0.59
C LEU A 78 20.79 2.21 -1.37
N TYR A 79 21.99 2.19 -1.91
CA TYR A 79 22.42 3.14 -2.94
C TYR A 79 22.74 2.39 -4.22
N VAL A 80 22.16 2.83 -5.33
CA VAL A 80 22.42 2.31 -6.68
C VAL A 80 22.50 3.43 -7.71
N GLU A 81 23.41 3.24 -8.68
CA GLU A 81 23.63 4.18 -9.78
C GLU A 81 23.85 3.45 -11.10
N GLY A 82 23.68 4.16 -12.22
CA GLY A 82 23.96 3.67 -13.57
C GLY A 82 22.77 3.71 -14.51
N ASP A 83 22.87 2.94 -15.59
CA ASP A 83 21.78 2.75 -16.53
C ASP A 83 20.63 1.89 -15.96
N PRO A 84 19.45 1.87 -16.57
CA PRO A 84 18.29 1.16 -16.01
C PRO A 84 18.55 -0.33 -15.78
N PHE A 85 19.25 -1.01 -16.70
CA PHE A 85 19.51 -2.43 -16.56
C PHE A 85 20.55 -2.70 -15.46
N GLU A 86 21.57 -1.85 -15.36
CA GLU A 86 22.59 -1.91 -14.31
C GLU A 86 21.95 -1.67 -12.93
N ILE A 87 21.11 -0.62 -12.77
CA ILE A 87 20.38 -0.37 -11.53
C ILE A 87 19.55 -1.60 -11.12
N GLY A 88 18.87 -2.25 -12.08
CA GLY A 88 18.10 -3.46 -11.82
C GLY A 88 18.99 -4.62 -11.35
N MET A 89 20.11 -4.86 -12.02
CA MET A 89 21.08 -5.91 -11.66
C MET A 89 21.71 -5.65 -10.28
N GLN A 90 22.12 -4.41 -10.01
CA GLN A 90 22.73 -4.02 -8.72
C GLN A 90 21.72 -4.14 -7.58
N THR A 91 20.50 -3.62 -7.77
CA THR A 91 19.40 -3.76 -6.80
C THR A 91 19.14 -5.23 -6.50
N GLY A 92 19.02 -6.08 -7.54
CA GLY A 92 18.76 -7.50 -7.37
C GLY A 92 19.90 -8.24 -6.66
N SER A 93 21.13 -7.93 -7.02
CA SER A 93 22.32 -8.53 -6.41
C SER A 93 22.44 -8.17 -4.93
N LEU A 94 22.37 -6.88 -4.61
CA LEU A 94 22.54 -6.36 -3.26
C LEU A 94 21.38 -6.75 -2.32
N THR A 95 20.14 -6.75 -2.82
CA THR A 95 18.94 -7.04 -2.01
C THR A 95 18.46 -8.48 -2.12
N ARG A 96 19.23 -9.40 -2.67
CA ARG A 96 18.81 -10.76 -3.01
C ARG A 96 18.07 -11.49 -1.89
N GLU A 97 18.58 -11.43 -0.66
CA GLU A 97 17.98 -12.09 0.50
C GLU A 97 16.67 -11.43 0.91
N LEU A 98 16.62 -10.11 0.85
CA LEU A 98 15.41 -9.32 1.14
C LEU A 98 14.33 -9.58 0.08
N PHE A 99 14.72 -9.64 -1.18
CA PHE A 99 13.84 -9.96 -2.28
C PHE A 99 13.22 -11.36 -2.14
N ASN A 100 14.04 -12.37 -1.87
CA ASN A 100 13.56 -13.74 -1.67
C ASN A 100 12.59 -13.84 -0.48
N LYS A 101 12.87 -13.16 0.64
CA LYS A 101 11.96 -13.08 1.79
C LYS A 101 10.63 -12.43 1.40
N GLN A 102 10.69 -11.32 0.68
CA GLN A 102 9.52 -10.58 0.25
C GLN A 102 8.62 -11.39 -0.69
N GLU A 103 9.26 -12.05 -1.68
CA GLU A 103 8.56 -12.94 -2.61
C GLU A 103 7.89 -14.10 -1.86
N HIS A 104 8.58 -14.69 -0.89
CA HIS A 104 8.05 -15.75 -0.05
C HIS A 104 6.86 -15.26 0.81
N ALA A 105 6.98 -14.13 1.49
CA ALA A 105 5.93 -13.56 2.32
C ALA A 105 4.65 -13.29 1.50
N PHE A 106 4.81 -12.67 0.33
CA PHE A 106 3.69 -12.36 -0.56
C PHE A 106 2.99 -13.63 -1.09
N LEU A 107 3.76 -14.60 -1.57
CA LEU A 107 3.20 -15.85 -2.11
C LEU A 107 2.62 -16.75 -1.02
N SER A 108 3.19 -16.73 0.19
CA SER A 108 2.60 -17.43 1.35
C SER A 108 1.24 -16.86 1.72
N LYS A 109 1.07 -15.52 1.67
CA LYS A 109 -0.23 -14.89 1.90
C LYS A 109 -1.27 -15.27 0.84
N ILE A 110 -0.86 -15.37 -0.44
CA ILE A 110 -1.74 -15.90 -1.50
C ILE A 110 -2.13 -17.36 -1.21
N ASN A 111 -1.20 -18.20 -0.78
CA ASN A 111 -1.49 -19.59 -0.44
C ASN A 111 -2.46 -19.72 0.74
N GLU A 112 -2.34 -18.85 1.74
CA GLU A 112 -3.27 -18.78 2.88
C GLU A 112 -4.69 -18.38 2.41
N LEU A 113 -4.81 -17.34 1.58
CA LEU A 113 -6.09 -16.86 1.06
C LEU A 113 -6.74 -17.84 0.07
N VAL A 114 -5.94 -18.57 -0.69
CA VAL A 114 -6.39 -19.54 -1.71
C VAL A 114 -5.69 -20.89 -1.52
N PRO A 115 -6.06 -21.71 -0.51
CA PRO A 115 -5.32 -22.95 -0.21
C PRO A 115 -5.43 -24.02 -1.31
N SER A 116 -6.49 -24.01 -2.11
CA SER A 116 -6.73 -25.01 -3.15
C SER A 116 -5.79 -24.85 -4.35
N LYS A 117 -4.96 -25.84 -4.63
CA LYS A 117 -4.05 -25.86 -5.79
C LYS A 117 -4.79 -25.71 -7.13
N THR A 118 -5.98 -26.30 -7.27
CA THR A 118 -6.82 -26.15 -8.46
C THR A 118 -7.30 -24.70 -8.63
N LYS A 119 -7.74 -24.06 -7.53
CA LYS A 119 -8.14 -22.63 -7.56
C LYS A 119 -6.94 -21.73 -7.88
N GLN A 120 -5.76 -22.00 -7.32
CA GLN A 120 -4.52 -21.28 -7.65
C GLN A 120 -4.15 -21.41 -9.12
N TYR A 121 -4.28 -22.63 -9.70
CA TYR A 121 -4.03 -22.84 -11.13
C TYR A 121 -4.96 -21.99 -12.00
N PHE A 122 -6.26 -21.94 -11.65
CA PHE A 122 -7.22 -21.11 -12.38
C PHE A 122 -6.94 -19.61 -12.18
N LEU A 123 -6.66 -19.19 -10.95
CA LEU A 123 -6.32 -17.80 -10.62
C LEU A 123 -5.11 -17.29 -11.43
N ARG A 124 -4.06 -18.12 -11.58
CA ARG A 124 -2.90 -17.78 -12.43
C ARG A 124 -3.29 -17.51 -13.89
N LYS A 125 -4.22 -18.28 -14.45
CA LYS A 125 -4.72 -18.06 -15.82
C LYS A 125 -5.49 -16.74 -15.92
N VAL A 126 -6.30 -16.43 -14.91
CA VAL A 126 -7.05 -15.15 -14.83
C VAL A 126 -6.09 -13.98 -14.71
N ILE A 127 -5.08 -14.07 -13.85
CA ILE A 127 -4.06 -13.02 -13.66
C ILE A 127 -3.26 -12.81 -14.95
N ALA A 128 -2.81 -13.89 -15.63
CA ALA A 128 -2.10 -13.79 -16.90
C ALA A 128 -2.98 -13.14 -17.99
N TRP A 129 -4.27 -13.49 -18.02
CA TRP A 129 -5.22 -12.86 -18.94
C TRP A 129 -5.46 -11.39 -18.62
N TYR A 130 -5.62 -11.04 -17.35
CA TYR A 130 -5.81 -9.66 -16.92
C TYR A 130 -4.59 -8.80 -17.25
N ASN A 131 -3.38 -9.30 -17.01
CA ASN A 131 -2.11 -8.61 -17.22
C ASN A 131 -1.58 -8.65 -18.67
N ARG A 132 -2.30 -9.29 -19.61
CA ARG A 132 -1.84 -9.55 -20.99
C ARG A 132 -1.41 -8.32 -21.81
N LYS A 133 -1.76 -7.11 -21.36
CA LYS A 133 -1.38 -5.84 -22.01
C LYS A 133 -0.49 -4.94 -21.13
N MET A 134 -0.21 -5.34 -19.89
CA MET A 134 0.58 -4.53 -18.96
C MET A 134 1.96 -4.16 -19.54
N TYR A 135 2.66 -5.14 -20.15
CA TYR A 135 4.00 -4.94 -20.71
C TYR A 135 4.06 -3.87 -21.82
N LEU A 136 2.95 -3.58 -22.51
CA LEU A 136 2.85 -2.54 -23.54
C LEU A 136 2.79 -1.13 -22.96
N ASN A 137 2.43 -1.00 -21.68
CA ASN A 137 2.16 0.26 -21.00
C ASN A 137 3.28 0.67 -20.04
N ILE A 138 4.36 -0.10 -19.95
CA ILE A 138 5.52 0.20 -19.11
C ILE A 138 6.65 0.73 -19.99
N PRO A 139 7.28 1.87 -19.64
CA PRO A 139 8.44 2.41 -20.35
C PRO A 139 9.56 1.39 -20.49
N LYS A 140 10.30 1.45 -21.60
CA LYS A 140 11.37 0.48 -21.93
C LYS A 140 12.44 0.44 -20.85
N GLU A 141 12.81 1.59 -20.31
CA GLU A 141 13.80 1.72 -19.24
C GLU A 141 13.40 0.95 -17.98
N TYR A 142 12.15 1.09 -17.51
CA TYR A 142 11.68 0.34 -16.33
C TYR A 142 11.49 -1.15 -16.61
N LYS A 143 11.19 -1.53 -17.86
CA LYS A 143 11.22 -2.95 -18.26
C LYS A 143 12.63 -3.52 -18.19
N ALA A 144 13.65 -2.76 -18.62
CA ALA A 144 15.04 -3.18 -18.52
C ALA A 144 15.50 -3.30 -17.05
N GLU A 145 15.13 -2.33 -16.21
CA GLU A 145 15.42 -2.34 -14.77
C GLU A 145 14.77 -3.56 -14.08
N ILE A 146 13.46 -3.80 -14.33
CA ILE A 146 12.75 -4.97 -13.81
C ILE A 146 13.37 -6.28 -14.32
N TYR A 147 13.82 -6.31 -15.56
CA TYR A 147 14.46 -7.49 -16.14
C TYR A 147 15.81 -7.78 -15.48
N GLY A 148 16.64 -6.76 -15.23
CA GLY A 148 17.88 -6.88 -14.46
C GLY A 148 17.63 -7.42 -13.05
N LEU A 149 16.71 -6.82 -12.32
CA LEU A 149 16.27 -7.23 -10.99
C LEU A 149 15.78 -8.68 -10.96
N SER A 150 14.99 -9.09 -11.96
CA SER A 150 14.35 -10.40 -12.02
C SER A 150 15.34 -11.58 -12.13
N ARG A 151 16.59 -11.33 -12.52
CA ARG A 151 17.64 -12.34 -12.56
C ARG A 151 17.99 -12.90 -11.19
N TYR A 152 17.61 -12.20 -10.12
CA TYR A 152 17.83 -12.59 -8.73
C TYR A 152 16.56 -13.12 -8.04
N ALA A 153 15.45 -13.22 -8.77
CA ALA A 153 14.20 -13.80 -8.26
C ALA A 153 14.37 -15.30 -7.97
N SER A 154 13.60 -15.81 -7.01
CA SER A 154 13.68 -17.22 -6.62
C SER A 154 13.17 -18.15 -7.72
N MET A 155 13.94 -19.17 -8.07
CA MET A 155 13.53 -20.24 -9.00
C MET A 155 12.42 -21.13 -8.43
N ASN A 156 12.20 -21.12 -7.10
CA ASN A 156 11.17 -21.92 -6.43
C ASN A 156 9.74 -21.59 -6.91
N TYR A 157 9.55 -20.46 -7.60
CA TYR A 157 8.24 -19.96 -8.03
C TYR A 157 8.09 -19.91 -9.54
N ASP A 158 8.98 -20.52 -10.33
CA ASP A 158 8.93 -20.57 -11.79
C ASP A 158 7.66 -21.25 -12.30
N TYR A 159 7.04 -22.10 -11.48
CA TYR A 159 5.75 -22.71 -11.78
C TYR A 159 4.58 -21.69 -11.86
N ILE A 160 4.77 -20.45 -11.37
CA ILE A 160 3.77 -19.38 -11.41
C ILE A 160 3.88 -18.64 -12.76
N ALA A 161 5.06 -18.13 -13.07
CA ALA A 161 5.40 -17.42 -14.30
C ALA A 161 6.93 -17.33 -14.41
N PRO A 162 7.50 -17.10 -15.61
CA PRO A 162 8.91 -16.76 -15.77
C PRO A 162 9.30 -15.59 -14.87
N ASN A 163 10.55 -15.59 -14.36
CA ASN A 163 11.03 -14.62 -13.36
C ASN A 163 10.68 -13.17 -13.70
N TYR A 164 11.00 -12.73 -14.93
CA TYR A 164 10.71 -11.37 -15.37
C TYR A 164 9.23 -11.02 -15.27
N LEU A 165 8.34 -11.88 -15.78
CA LEU A 165 6.90 -11.61 -15.74
C LEU A 165 6.34 -11.65 -14.32
N ARG A 166 6.88 -12.54 -13.47
CA ARG A 166 6.47 -12.63 -12.06
C ARG A 166 6.80 -11.32 -11.34
N VAL A 167 8.01 -10.81 -11.52
CA VAL A 167 8.43 -9.52 -10.94
C VAL A 167 7.64 -8.36 -11.54
N LEU A 168 7.40 -8.35 -12.85
CA LEU A 168 6.56 -7.37 -13.52
C LEU A 168 5.13 -7.35 -12.92
N TYR A 169 4.55 -8.52 -12.67
CA TYR A 169 3.21 -8.63 -12.08
C TYR A 169 3.18 -8.19 -10.62
N PHE A 170 4.26 -8.33 -9.86
CA PHE A 170 4.35 -7.80 -8.50
C PHE A 170 4.25 -6.28 -8.46
N HIS A 171 4.72 -5.56 -9.49
CA HIS A 171 4.52 -4.11 -9.60
C HIS A 171 3.05 -3.71 -9.77
N GLY A 172 2.24 -4.59 -10.37
CA GLY A 172 0.79 -4.43 -10.45
C GLY A 172 0.01 -5.10 -9.32
N ALA A 173 0.67 -5.81 -8.40
CA ALA A 173 -0.03 -6.58 -7.36
C ALA A 173 -0.77 -5.69 -6.37
N HIS A 174 -0.19 -4.54 -6.01
CA HIS A 174 -0.84 -3.49 -5.23
C HIS A 174 -2.14 -3.06 -5.93
N ASP A 175 -2.07 -2.69 -7.19
CA ASP A 175 -3.18 -2.21 -8.00
C ASP A 175 -4.24 -3.30 -8.21
N ILE A 176 -3.81 -4.56 -8.44
CA ILE A 176 -4.70 -5.72 -8.57
C ILE A 176 -5.44 -5.98 -7.25
N GLY A 177 -4.74 -5.90 -6.12
CA GLY A 177 -5.34 -6.01 -4.79
C GLY A 177 -6.45 -4.98 -4.58
N HIS A 178 -6.20 -3.73 -4.94
CA HIS A 178 -7.20 -2.65 -4.90
C HIS A 178 -8.37 -2.87 -5.86
N ALA A 179 -8.10 -3.42 -7.05
CA ALA A 179 -9.13 -3.64 -8.07
C ALA A 179 -10.13 -4.74 -7.67
N PHE A 180 -9.67 -5.79 -6.97
CA PHE A 180 -10.47 -6.98 -6.69
C PHE A 180 -10.91 -7.16 -5.22
N GLN A 181 -10.35 -6.40 -4.29
CA GLN A 181 -10.75 -6.47 -2.88
C GLN A 181 -11.49 -5.19 -2.49
N ASP A 182 -12.56 -5.32 -1.72
CA ASP A 182 -13.10 -4.19 -0.98
C ASP A 182 -12.02 -3.68 -0.03
N LEU A 183 -11.75 -2.39 -0.07
CA LEU A 183 -10.61 -1.62 0.47
C LEU A 183 -10.28 -1.80 1.97
N ALA A 184 -10.70 -2.89 2.60
CA ALA A 184 -10.46 -3.19 4.02
C ALA A 184 -8.96 -3.36 4.39
N LEU A 185 -8.05 -3.45 3.41
CA LEU A 185 -6.61 -3.64 3.63
C LEU A 185 -5.77 -2.38 3.41
N VAL A 186 -6.41 -1.23 3.13
CA VAL A 186 -5.69 -0.01 2.77
C VAL A 186 -6.34 1.21 3.39
N GLY A 187 -5.58 1.91 4.19
CA GLY A 187 -6.05 3.05 4.96
C GLY A 187 -5.11 4.25 4.93
N CYS A 188 -4.46 4.53 3.81
CA CYS A 188 -3.49 5.62 3.69
C CYS A 188 -4.08 6.98 4.05
N THR A 189 -3.30 7.82 4.73
CA THR A 189 -3.64 9.21 4.99
C THR A 189 -2.40 10.07 4.78
N THR A 190 -2.58 11.14 4.01
CA THR A 190 -1.51 12.11 3.70
C THR A 190 -2.02 13.51 3.98
N PHE A 191 -1.14 14.38 4.47
CA PHE A 191 -1.42 15.81 4.57
C PHE A 191 -0.19 16.63 4.17
N ALA A 192 -0.44 17.87 3.78
CA ALA A 192 0.58 18.90 3.61
C ALA A 192 0.18 20.16 4.36
N ALA A 193 1.18 20.90 4.83
CA ALA A 193 1.04 22.24 5.39
C ALA A 193 2.18 23.13 4.87
N TRP A 194 1.89 24.40 4.57
CA TRP A 194 2.88 25.37 4.07
C TRP A 194 2.53 26.80 4.49
N GLY A 195 3.40 27.75 4.14
CA GLY A 195 3.19 29.17 4.39
C GLY A 195 2.92 29.46 5.87
N ASN A 196 1.86 30.17 6.16
CA ASN A 196 1.52 30.56 7.54
C ASN A 196 1.15 29.37 8.46
N LYS A 197 0.89 28.18 7.91
CA LYS A 197 0.55 26.95 8.66
C LYS A 197 1.79 26.21 9.19
N THR A 198 2.97 26.55 8.75
CA THR A 198 4.23 25.95 9.22
C THR A 198 5.10 26.98 9.97
N LYS A 199 6.01 26.48 10.83
CA LYS A 199 6.82 27.33 11.70
C LYS A 199 7.77 28.26 10.91
N ASP A 200 8.32 27.78 9.81
CA ASP A 200 9.31 28.49 8.97
C ASP A 200 8.79 28.83 7.57
N GLY A 201 7.50 28.66 7.34
CA GLY A 201 6.85 28.93 6.05
C GLY A 201 7.07 27.86 4.98
N SER A 202 7.96 26.91 5.19
CA SER A 202 8.27 25.86 4.20
C SER A 202 7.25 24.74 4.20
N LEU A 203 7.16 24.03 3.07
CA LEU A 203 6.27 22.87 2.90
C LEU A 203 6.68 21.71 3.81
N ILE A 204 5.72 21.15 4.52
CA ILE A 204 5.84 19.89 5.27
C ILE A 204 4.76 18.95 4.76
N ILE A 205 5.11 17.70 4.48
CA ILE A 205 4.18 16.66 4.05
C ILE A 205 4.36 15.46 4.98
N GLY A 206 3.26 14.94 5.51
CA GLY A 206 3.24 13.75 6.35
C GLY A 206 2.33 12.67 5.77
N ARG A 207 2.75 11.40 5.81
CA ARG A 207 1.98 10.29 5.25
C ARG A 207 2.15 8.98 6.02
N ASN A 208 1.04 8.28 6.24
CA ASN A 208 1.00 6.86 6.63
C ASN A 208 0.66 5.99 5.41
N PHE A 209 1.47 4.97 5.15
CA PHE A 209 1.20 3.94 4.15
C PHE A 209 0.69 2.69 4.84
N ASP A 210 -0.61 2.64 5.03
CA ASP A 210 -1.31 1.53 5.65
C ASP A 210 -1.65 0.49 4.57
N PHE A 211 -0.64 -0.29 4.21
CA PHE A 211 -0.76 -1.42 3.30
C PHE A 211 -0.28 -2.68 4.04
N TYR A 212 -1.20 -3.58 4.33
CA TYR A 212 -0.92 -4.77 5.11
C TYR A 212 -0.97 -6.05 4.26
N ALA A 213 0.17 -6.67 4.10
CA ALA A 213 0.32 -7.97 3.45
C ALA A 213 0.97 -9.02 4.39
N GLY A 214 0.70 -8.88 5.70
CA GLY A 214 1.32 -9.66 6.77
C GLY A 214 2.46 -8.91 7.46
N ASP A 215 2.79 -9.29 8.69
CA ASP A 215 3.83 -8.62 9.48
C ASP A 215 5.21 -8.72 8.84
N ASP A 216 5.52 -9.84 8.19
CA ASP A 216 6.81 -10.03 7.52
C ASP A 216 6.99 -9.10 6.31
N PHE A 217 5.90 -8.63 5.70
CA PHE A 217 5.95 -7.69 4.58
C PHE A 217 6.56 -6.33 4.98
N ALA A 218 6.21 -5.80 6.15
CA ALA A 218 6.66 -4.48 6.61
C ALA A 218 8.00 -4.51 7.38
N LYS A 219 8.56 -5.71 7.62
CA LYS A 219 9.68 -5.91 8.56
C LYS A 219 11.02 -5.38 8.04
N ASP A 220 11.32 -5.64 6.77
CA ASP A 220 12.60 -5.31 6.14
C ASP A 220 12.42 -4.18 5.11
N LYS A 221 12.10 -2.96 5.58
CA LYS A 221 11.98 -1.76 4.72
C LYS A 221 13.33 -1.37 4.13
N ILE A 222 13.31 -0.96 2.86
CA ILE A 222 14.47 -0.45 2.15
C ILE A 222 14.26 1.04 1.88
N ILE A 223 15.22 1.86 2.29
CA ILE A 223 15.35 3.27 1.90
C ILE A 223 16.31 3.29 0.73
N ALA A 224 15.76 3.40 -0.48
CA ALA A 224 16.55 3.39 -1.70
C ALA A 224 16.93 4.82 -2.11
N PHE A 225 18.21 5.03 -2.40
CA PHE A 225 18.77 6.23 -3.00
C PHE A 225 19.27 5.84 -4.38
N VAL A 226 18.63 6.37 -5.41
CA VAL A 226 18.86 6.00 -6.80
C VAL A 226 19.44 7.18 -7.56
N ASN A 227 20.56 6.94 -8.24
CA ASN A 227 21.24 7.89 -9.11
C ASN A 227 21.22 7.36 -10.55
N PRO A 228 20.13 7.57 -11.31
CA PRO A 228 20.03 7.08 -12.69
C PRO A 228 20.85 7.92 -13.64
N ASP A 229 21.37 7.35 -14.73
CA ASP A 229 22.07 8.06 -15.80
C ASP A 229 21.17 9.10 -16.49
N ALA A 230 19.86 8.90 -16.46
CA ALA A 230 18.87 9.82 -17.02
C ALA A 230 17.80 10.20 -15.99
N GLY A 231 17.48 11.50 -15.93
CA GLY A 231 16.51 12.04 -14.98
C GLY A 231 17.15 12.44 -13.64
N HIS A 232 16.33 12.66 -12.64
CA HIS A 232 16.71 13.17 -11.33
C HIS A 232 17.10 12.04 -10.38
N LYS A 233 18.08 12.32 -9.51
CA LYS A 233 18.38 11.50 -8.35
C LYS A 233 17.22 11.56 -7.37
N PHE A 234 16.88 10.43 -6.75
CA PHE A 234 15.74 10.39 -5.84
C PHE A 234 15.94 9.36 -4.72
N MET A 235 15.18 9.53 -3.65
CA MET A 235 14.98 8.52 -2.63
C MET A 235 13.56 7.98 -2.67
N SER A 236 13.39 6.71 -2.30
CA SER A 236 12.08 6.12 -2.07
C SER A 236 12.10 5.13 -0.91
N VAL A 237 10.96 4.94 -0.25
CA VAL A 237 10.74 3.82 0.66
C VAL A 237 10.16 2.67 -0.14
N THR A 238 10.85 1.53 -0.12
CA THR A 238 10.52 0.37 -0.94
C THR A 238 10.76 -0.95 -0.19
N TRP A 239 10.66 -2.05 -0.90
CA TRP A 239 10.92 -3.41 -0.42
C TRP A 239 11.60 -4.25 -1.51
N GLY A 240 12.07 -5.44 -1.16
CA GLY A 240 12.74 -6.33 -2.11
C GLY A 240 11.86 -6.67 -3.32
N GLY A 241 12.41 -6.50 -4.53
CA GLY A 241 11.70 -6.80 -5.77
C GLY A 241 10.86 -5.66 -6.36
N MET A 242 10.85 -4.47 -5.75
CA MET A 242 10.06 -3.32 -6.19
C MET A 242 10.95 -2.22 -6.79
N VAL A 243 10.71 -1.88 -8.04
CA VAL A 243 11.32 -0.76 -8.78
C VAL A 243 10.45 0.50 -8.73
N GLY A 244 9.14 0.30 -8.67
CA GLY A 244 8.15 1.38 -8.59
C GLY A 244 8.22 2.15 -7.26
N VAL A 245 7.56 3.31 -7.22
CA VAL A 245 7.55 4.21 -6.06
C VAL A 245 6.17 4.28 -5.44
N VAL A 246 6.09 4.23 -4.11
CA VAL A 246 4.87 4.47 -3.33
C VAL A 246 4.99 5.68 -2.40
N SER A 247 6.23 6.07 -2.05
CA SER A 247 6.60 7.28 -1.31
C SER A 247 8.03 7.64 -1.66
N GLY A 248 8.29 8.86 -2.09
CA GLY A 248 9.64 9.32 -2.42
C GLY A 248 9.77 10.82 -2.60
N MET A 249 11.02 11.27 -2.67
CA MET A 249 11.40 12.66 -2.96
C MET A 249 12.65 12.68 -3.85
N ASN A 250 12.67 13.54 -4.87
CA ASN A 250 13.84 13.72 -5.71
C ASN A 250 14.75 14.89 -5.23
N GLU A 251 15.88 15.04 -5.87
CA GLU A 251 16.89 16.08 -5.54
C GLU A 251 16.38 17.52 -5.68
N HIS A 252 15.32 17.74 -6.46
CA HIS A 252 14.66 19.05 -6.62
C HIS A 252 13.60 19.33 -5.56
N GLY A 253 13.32 18.35 -4.67
CA GLY A 253 12.29 18.45 -3.65
C GLY A 253 10.88 18.25 -4.19
N LEU A 254 10.72 17.56 -5.34
CA LEU A 254 9.42 17.02 -5.71
C LEU A 254 9.16 15.75 -4.93
N THR A 255 8.01 15.67 -4.26
CA THR A 255 7.58 14.50 -3.49
C THR A 255 6.42 13.82 -4.17
N VAL A 256 6.37 12.50 -4.06
CA VAL A 256 5.24 11.69 -4.54
C VAL A 256 4.84 10.70 -3.46
N THR A 257 3.54 10.63 -3.16
CA THR A 257 2.93 9.52 -2.41
C THR A 257 1.63 9.08 -3.08
N ILE A 258 1.19 7.84 -2.83
CA ILE A 258 -0.04 7.29 -3.40
C ILE A 258 -1.07 6.98 -2.31
N ASN A 259 -2.33 7.29 -2.57
CA ASN A 259 -3.45 6.95 -1.72
C ASN A 259 -4.55 6.33 -2.59
N ALA A 260 -4.98 5.13 -2.25
CA ALA A 260 -6.02 4.44 -3.00
C ALA A 260 -7.32 5.25 -3.06
N GLY A 261 -7.90 5.35 -4.25
CA GLY A 261 -9.24 5.87 -4.49
C GLY A 261 -10.22 4.75 -4.87
N LYS A 262 -11.49 5.10 -5.11
CA LYS A 262 -12.51 4.15 -5.56
C LYS A 262 -13.25 4.69 -6.78
N SER A 263 -13.12 4.00 -7.91
CA SER A 263 -13.85 4.27 -9.15
C SER A 263 -14.09 2.94 -9.89
N LYS A 264 -14.27 2.97 -11.21
CA LYS A 264 -14.51 1.76 -11.99
C LYS A 264 -13.25 0.93 -12.14
N VAL A 265 -13.39 -0.40 -12.04
CA VAL A 265 -12.31 -1.36 -12.30
C VAL A 265 -12.29 -1.70 -13.79
N PRO A 266 -11.12 -1.65 -14.47
CA PRO A 266 -11.01 -2.01 -15.88
C PRO A 266 -10.91 -3.53 -16.06
N LEU A 267 -11.14 -3.98 -17.29
CA LEU A 267 -11.03 -5.41 -17.66
C LEU A 267 -9.61 -5.84 -18.04
N VAL A 268 -8.64 -4.92 -18.04
CA VAL A 268 -7.26 -5.16 -18.50
C VAL A 268 -6.32 -4.26 -17.71
N ALA A 269 -5.26 -4.87 -17.19
CA ALA A 269 -4.17 -4.12 -16.57
C ALA A 269 -3.39 -3.31 -17.62
N LYS A 270 -3.00 -2.09 -17.24
CA LYS A 270 -2.21 -1.16 -18.03
C LYS A 270 -0.96 -0.71 -17.23
N THR A 271 -0.69 0.59 -17.12
CA THR A 271 0.45 1.08 -16.33
C THR A 271 0.18 0.90 -14.84
N PRO A 272 1.03 0.17 -14.10
CA PRO A 272 0.97 0.17 -12.64
C PRO A 272 1.18 1.58 -12.08
N VAL A 273 0.40 1.95 -11.07
CA VAL A 273 0.51 3.30 -10.46
C VAL A 273 1.90 3.56 -9.90
N SER A 274 2.54 2.53 -9.33
CA SER A 274 3.89 2.63 -8.80
C SER A 274 4.96 2.94 -9.87
N ILE A 275 4.74 2.53 -11.11
CA ILE A 275 5.59 2.87 -12.27
C ILE A 275 5.32 4.30 -12.73
N LEU A 276 4.06 4.74 -12.74
CA LEU A 276 3.71 6.14 -13.03
C LEU A 276 4.36 7.09 -12.02
N THR A 277 4.26 6.79 -10.73
CA THR A 277 4.87 7.61 -9.68
C THR A 277 6.40 7.58 -9.72
N ARG A 278 7.00 6.46 -10.14
CA ARG A 278 8.44 6.41 -10.42
C ARG A 278 8.85 7.35 -11.56
N GLU A 279 8.08 7.38 -12.66
CA GLU A 279 8.34 8.27 -13.79
C GLU A 279 8.21 9.75 -13.37
N ILE A 280 7.19 10.10 -12.59
CA ILE A 280 7.02 11.44 -12.05
C ILE A 280 8.23 11.82 -11.18
N LEU A 281 8.63 10.94 -10.25
CA LEU A 281 9.73 11.22 -9.33
C LEU A 281 11.08 11.38 -10.06
N GLN A 282 11.29 10.62 -11.13
CA GLN A 282 12.54 10.64 -11.90
C GLN A 282 12.62 11.79 -12.90
N TYR A 283 11.47 12.32 -13.38
CA TYR A 283 11.50 13.27 -14.51
C TYR A 283 10.77 14.59 -14.27
N ALA A 284 10.08 14.77 -13.14
CA ALA A 284 9.42 16.01 -12.81
C ALA A 284 10.16 16.76 -11.69
N SER A 285 10.23 18.09 -11.80
CA SER A 285 10.72 19.02 -10.78
C SER A 285 9.61 19.90 -10.23
N THR A 286 8.51 20.05 -11.00
CA THR A 286 7.36 20.90 -10.68
C THR A 286 6.05 20.12 -10.73
N ILE A 287 5.00 20.69 -10.14
CA ILE A 287 3.64 20.13 -10.18
C ILE A 287 3.15 20.02 -11.63
N ASP A 288 3.38 21.02 -12.46
CA ASP A 288 2.93 21.00 -13.86
C ASP A 288 3.59 19.89 -14.68
N GLU A 289 4.89 19.64 -14.48
CA GLU A 289 5.59 18.51 -15.11
C GLU A 289 5.03 17.17 -14.64
N ALA A 290 4.72 17.03 -13.35
CA ALA A 290 4.08 15.83 -12.81
C ALA A 290 2.69 15.59 -13.45
N ILE A 291 1.89 16.64 -13.62
CA ILE A 291 0.58 16.58 -14.28
C ILE A 291 0.73 16.14 -15.75
N VAL A 292 1.70 16.68 -16.47
CA VAL A 292 1.97 16.32 -17.88
C VAL A 292 2.35 14.84 -17.99
N ILE A 293 3.20 14.33 -17.10
CA ILE A 293 3.59 12.92 -17.08
C ILE A 293 2.37 12.04 -16.76
N ALA A 294 1.59 12.39 -15.73
CA ALA A 294 0.42 11.62 -15.32
C ALA A 294 -0.63 11.51 -16.43
N LYS A 295 -0.86 12.58 -17.20
CA LYS A 295 -1.81 12.59 -18.33
C LYS A 295 -1.41 11.67 -19.48
N LYS A 296 -0.13 11.36 -19.64
CA LYS A 296 0.37 10.48 -20.71
C LYS A 296 0.12 8.99 -20.45
N ARG A 297 -0.15 8.60 -19.21
CA ARG A 297 -0.22 7.19 -18.82
C ARG A 297 -1.66 6.73 -18.60
N GLU A 298 -1.97 5.58 -19.16
CA GLU A 298 -3.22 4.89 -18.91
C GLU A 298 -3.06 3.93 -17.73
N VAL A 299 -3.57 4.33 -16.57
CA VAL A 299 -3.58 3.48 -15.37
C VAL A 299 -4.75 2.50 -15.40
N PHE A 300 -4.71 1.47 -14.55
CA PHE A 300 -5.79 0.51 -14.40
C PHE A 300 -6.35 0.43 -12.97
N VAL A 301 -5.95 1.37 -12.13
CA VAL A 301 -6.40 1.50 -10.73
C VAL A 301 -6.84 2.93 -10.49
N SER A 302 -7.59 3.14 -9.41
CA SER A 302 -8.07 4.44 -8.97
C SER A 302 -7.20 4.92 -7.82
N GLU A 303 -6.38 5.96 -8.05
CA GLU A 303 -5.39 6.45 -7.09
C GLU A 303 -5.34 7.97 -7.05
N SER A 304 -5.09 8.52 -5.86
CA SER A 304 -4.69 9.90 -5.66
C SER A 304 -3.17 9.95 -5.50
N LEU A 305 -2.49 10.61 -6.43
CA LEU A 305 -1.06 10.89 -6.35
C LEU A 305 -0.91 12.22 -5.64
N PHE A 306 -0.38 12.19 -4.42
CA PHE A 306 -0.15 13.39 -3.65
C PHE A 306 1.23 13.94 -3.98
N ILE A 307 1.25 15.10 -4.63
CA ILE A 307 2.46 15.75 -5.14
C ILE A 307 2.75 16.99 -4.31
N GLY A 308 3.94 17.08 -3.74
CA GLY A 308 4.46 18.32 -3.15
C GLY A 308 5.69 18.80 -3.90
N SER A 309 5.87 20.10 -3.99
CA SER A 309 6.99 20.68 -4.73
C SER A 309 7.66 21.80 -3.94
N ALA A 310 8.97 21.70 -3.77
CA ALA A 310 9.79 22.75 -3.19
C ALA A 310 9.82 24.01 -4.08
N ILE A 311 9.73 23.84 -5.39
CA ILE A 311 9.74 24.94 -6.37
C ILE A 311 8.42 25.70 -6.30
N ASP A 312 7.28 24.96 -6.33
CA ASP A 312 5.93 25.55 -6.30
C ASP A 312 5.50 25.94 -4.87
N LYS A 313 6.20 25.47 -3.83
CA LYS A 313 5.95 25.72 -2.40
C LYS A 313 4.53 25.37 -1.95
N LYS A 314 3.95 24.35 -2.55
CA LYS A 314 2.60 23.85 -2.27
C LYS A 314 2.47 22.36 -2.59
N ALA A 315 1.31 21.80 -2.32
CA ALA A 315 0.97 20.45 -2.71
C ALA A 315 -0.38 20.41 -3.43
N VAL A 316 -0.55 19.38 -4.29
CA VAL A 316 -1.81 19.05 -4.97
C VAL A 316 -2.04 17.55 -4.93
N THR A 317 -3.27 17.09 -5.22
CA THR A 317 -3.51 15.70 -5.59
C THR A 317 -3.81 15.59 -7.09
N ILE A 318 -3.10 14.68 -7.76
CA ILE A 318 -3.43 14.25 -9.12
C ILE A 318 -4.24 12.96 -8.97
N GLU A 319 -5.51 13.01 -9.34
CA GLU A 319 -6.44 11.91 -9.20
C GLU A 319 -6.59 11.18 -10.53
N VAL A 320 -6.21 9.91 -10.53
CA VAL A 320 -6.19 9.07 -11.73
C VAL A 320 -7.09 7.86 -11.58
N SER A 321 -7.78 7.51 -12.64
CA SER A 321 -8.53 6.26 -12.77
C SER A 321 -8.55 5.81 -14.23
N PRO A 322 -8.99 4.57 -14.54
CA PRO A 322 -8.97 4.06 -15.92
C PRO A 322 -9.67 4.93 -16.96
N ASN A 323 -10.64 5.74 -16.55
CA ASN A 323 -11.49 6.50 -17.47
C ASN A 323 -11.59 7.99 -17.13
N ASN A 324 -10.92 8.46 -16.08
CA ASN A 324 -11.04 9.84 -15.64
C ASN A 324 -9.73 10.34 -15.03
N PHE A 325 -9.53 11.64 -15.08
CA PHE A 325 -8.37 12.35 -14.58
C PHE A 325 -8.79 13.68 -13.96
N GLY A 326 -8.29 13.98 -12.78
CA GLY A 326 -8.54 15.24 -12.10
C GLY A 326 -7.30 15.75 -11.38
N VAL A 327 -7.28 17.03 -11.09
CA VAL A 327 -6.31 17.65 -10.18
C VAL A 327 -7.11 18.41 -9.13
N PHE A 328 -6.79 18.16 -7.87
CA PHE A 328 -7.37 18.88 -6.76
C PHE A 328 -6.31 19.77 -6.11
N GLU A 329 -6.60 21.04 -6.07
CA GLU A 329 -5.84 22.07 -5.39
C GLU A 329 -6.76 22.81 -4.41
N VAL A 330 -6.29 23.08 -3.19
CA VAL A 330 -7.09 23.79 -2.20
C VAL A 330 -7.06 25.29 -2.46
N PRO A 331 -8.24 25.94 -2.68
CA PRO A 331 -8.27 27.38 -2.87
C PRO A 331 -8.08 28.09 -1.51
N ASN A 332 -7.23 29.12 -1.48
CA ASN A 332 -7.03 30.02 -0.33
C ASN A 332 -6.72 29.30 1.00
N SER A 333 -6.03 28.16 0.94
CA SER A 333 -5.62 27.38 2.09
C SER A 333 -4.14 27.05 2.03
N ASN A 334 -3.51 26.92 3.19
CA ASN A 334 -2.12 26.50 3.37
C ASN A 334 -2.02 25.08 3.92
N GLN A 335 -3.04 24.26 3.69
CA GLN A 335 -3.04 22.84 4.02
C GLN A 335 -3.85 22.04 3.00
N LEU A 336 -3.43 20.80 2.75
CA LEU A 336 -4.10 19.83 1.90
C LEU A 336 -4.14 18.49 2.63
N ILE A 337 -5.29 17.83 2.61
CA ILE A 337 -5.50 16.51 3.21
C ILE A 337 -5.95 15.55 2.10
N CYS A 338 -5.43 14.33 2.13
CA CYS A 338 -5.84 13.24 1.25
C CYS A 338 -5.99 11.95 2.06
N ALA A 339 -7.17 11.37 2.04
CA ALA A 339 -7.43 10.03 2.55
C ALA A 339 -7.60 9.04 1.36
N ASN A 340 -8.63 8.22 1.35
CA ASN A 340 -8.86 7.22 0.31
C ASN A 340 -10.09 7.54 -0.56
N HIS A 341 -10.34 8.81 -0.85
CA HIS A 341 -11.41 9.24 -1.75
C HIS A 341 -10.95 10.41 -2.62
N PHE A 342 -11.57 10.57 -3.77
CA PHE A 342 -11.30 11.66 -4.69
C PHE A 342 -12.03 12.94 -4.28
N GLN A 343 -11.37 14.08 -4.52
CA GLN A 343 -11.82 15.40 -4.10
C GLN A 343 -12.03 16.36 -5.27
N SER A 344 -11.40 16.10 -6.45
CA SER A 344 -11.51 16.98 -7.61
C SER A 344 -12.91 16.96 -8.23
N GLU A 345 -13.26 18.06 -8.90
CA GLU A 345 -14.51 18.20 -9.64
C GLU A 345 -14.74 17.08 -10.66
N ALA A 346 -13.66 16.56 -11.24
CA ALA A 346 -13.70 15.44 -12.20
C ALA A 346 -14.39 14.19 -11.62
N TYR A 347 -14.38 13.99 -10.31
CA TYR A 347 -14.99 12.85 -9.62
C TYR A 347 -16.21 13.19 -8.76
N ALA A 348 -16.68 14.46 -8.79
CA ALA A 348 -17.82 14.91 -7.98
C ALA A 348 -19.10 14.10 -8.23
N GLN A 349 -19.27 13.55 -9.43
CA GLN A 349 -20.43 12.74 -9.81
C GLN A 349 -20.11 11.24 -9.95
N ASP A 350 -18.90 10.78 -9.56
CA ASP A 350 -18.55 9.36 -9.59
C ASP A 350 -19.28 8.61 -8.48
N LYS A 351 -20.20 7.73 -8.87
CA LYS A 351 -21.07 6.99 -7.94
C LYS A 351 -20.27 6.09 -6.99
N ASN A 352 -19.15 5.52 -7.44
CA ASN A 352 -18.32 4.66 -6.60
C ASN A 352 -17.57 5.49 -5.56
N ASN A 353 -17.05 6.66 -5.95
CA ASN A 353 -16.42 7.60 -5.03
C ASN A 353 -17.41 8.12 -3.98
N ILE A 354 -18.59 8.57 -4.41
CA ILE A 354 -19.67 9.04 -3.51
C ILE A 354 -20.06 7.95 -2.50
N LYS A 355 -20.30 6.73 -2.99
CA LYS A 355 -20.61 5.58 -2.13
C LYS A 355 -19.49 5.30 -1.15
N HIS A 356 -18.24 5.31 -1.61
CA HIS A 356 -17.07 5.06 -0.78
C HIS A 356 -16.90 6.11 0.32
N ILE A 357 -17.07 7.38 0.01
CA ILE A 357 -17.07 8.48 1.00
C ILE A 357 -18.14 8.24 2.09
N ALA A 358 -19.33 7.81 1.70
CA ALA A 358 -20.43 7.59 2.63
C ALA A 358 -20.28 6.35 3.51
N GLU A 359 -19.73 5.26 2.98
CA GLU A 359 -19.78 3.94 3.62
C GLU A 359 -18.46 3.51 4.28
N SER A 360 -17.29 4.09 3.88
CA SER A 360 -15.99 3.70 4.39
C SER A 360 -15.49 4.60 5.55
N HIS A 361 -14.35 4.25 6.10
CA HIS A 361 -13.64 5.04 7.12
C HIS A 361 -12.82 6.22 6.55
N SER A 362 -12.81 6.41 5.22
CA SER A 362 -11.96 7.40 4.55
C SER A 362 -12.31 8.84 4.95
N LYS A 363 -13.60 9.20 4.92
CA LYS A 363 -14.07 10.52 5.34
C LYS A 363 -13.78 10.81 6.81
N TYR A 364 -13.97 9.83 7.69
CA TYR A 364 -13.69 9.97 9.12
C TYR A 364 -12.21 10.31 9.39
N ARG A 365 -11.28 9.63 8.71
CA ARG A 365 -9.84 9.94 8.83
C ARG A 365 -9.48 11.30 8.26
N TYR A 366 -10.14 11.72 7.18
CA TYR A 366 -9.98 13.07 6.64
C TYR A 366 -10.39 14.12 7.67
N GLU A 367 -11.58 13.99 8.27
CA GLU A 367 -12.10 14.91 9.30
C GLU A 367 -11.22 14.89 10.56
N ARG A 368 -10.74 13.72 11.00
CA ARG A 368 -9.80 13.63 12.14
C ARG A 368 -8.47 14.31 11.85
N MET A 369 -7.94 14.15 10.64
CA MET A 369 -6.72 14.86 10.22
C MET A 369 -6.92 16.37 10.23
N GLU A 370 -8.08 16.82 9.74
CA GLU A 370 -8.43 18.25 9.75
C GLU A 370 -8.52 18.80 11.18
N GLU A 371 -9.19 18.09 12.08
CA GLU A 371 -9.27 18.42 13.52
C GLU A 371 -7.88 18.56 14.13
N LEU A 372 -7.00 17.56 13.98
CA LEU A 372 -5.65 17.59 14.51
C LEU A 372 -4.79 18.72 13.91
N LEU A 373 -4.94 19.00 12.62
CA LEU A 373 -4.25 20.15 12.02
C LEU A 373 -4.76 21.47 12.59
N GLN A 374 -6.06 21.61 12.92
CA GLN A 374 -6.62 22.82 13.52
C GLN A 374 -6.13 23.06 14.95
N GLU A 375 -5.85 22.01 15.73
CA GLU A 375 -5.30 22.11 17.08
C GLU A 375 -3.91 22.75 17.14
N HIS A 376 -3.18 22.76 16.01
CA HIS A 376 -1.82 23.29 15.91
C HIS A 376 -1.78 24.54 15.03
N GLU A 377 -1.41 25.68 15.61
CA GLU A 377 -1.22 26.93 14.86
C GLU A 377 -0.11 26.78 13.81
N LYS A 378 1.01 26.15 14.18
CA LYS A 378 2.22 25.98 13.36
C LYS A 378 2.67 24.53 13.35
N VAL A 379 2.65 23.89 12.20
CA VAL A 379 3.16 22.53 12.03
C VAL A 379 4.69 22.52 11.96
N THR A 380 5.30 21.59 12.68
CA THR A 380 6.73 21.25 12.63
C THR A 380 6.87 19.78 12.27
N PRO A 381 8.07 19.27 11.90
CA PRO A 381 8.26 17.83 11.67
C PRO A 381 7.86 16.96 12.88
N GLN A 382 8.13 17.43 14.11
CA GLN A 382 7.71 16.72 15.33
C GLN A 382 6.18 16.66 15.47
N ILE A 383 5.49 17.77 15.22
CA ILE A 383 4.00 17.82 15.23
C ILE A 383 3.44 16.93 14.12
N ALA A 384 4.03 16.96 12.92
CA ALA A 384 3.64 16.08 11.82
C ALA A 384 3.71 14.60 12.21
N VAL A 385 4.81 14.19 12.86
CA VAL A 385 4.96 12.81 13.37
C VAL A 385 3.92 12.50 14.46
N ASN A 386 3.65 13.43 15.38
CA ASN A 386 2.66 13.23 16.45
C ASN A 386 1.24 13.04 15.85
N ILE A 387 0.87 13.83 14.85
CA ILE A 387 -0.39 13.67 14.10
C ILE A 387 -0.47 12.28 13.45
N LEU A 388 0.59 11.85 12.75
CA LEU A 388 0.64 10.53 12.10
C LEU A 388 0.60 9.36 13.08
N ARG A 389 0.99 9.58 14.35
CA ARG A 389 0.93 8.59 15.45
C ARG A 389 -0.41 8.58 16.21
N ASN A 390 -1.35 9.47 15.86
CA ASN A 390 -2.63 9.54 16.56
C ASN A 390 -3.46 8.26 16.37
N LYS A 391 -3.87 7.65 17.47
CA LYS A 391 -4.60 6.37 17.55
C LYS A 391 -6.06 6.55 17.96
N GLU A 392 -6.43 7.75 18.35
CA GLU A 392 -7.74 8.12 18.83
C GLU A 392 -8.67 8.51 17.65
N GLY A 393 -9.96 8.48 17.92
CA GLY A 393 -11.00 9.00 16.99
C GLY A 393 -11.22 10.50 17.16
N MET A 394 -12.30 11.00 16.53
CA MET A 394 -12.73 12.40 16.68
C MET A 394 -12.87 12.78 18.17
N GLN A 395 -12.40 13.99 18.52
CA GLN A 395 -12.40 14.52 19.88
C GLN A 395 -11.67 13.60 20.89
N ASP A 396 -10.57 13.00 20.45
CA ASP A 396 -9.74 12.07 21.22
C ASP A 396 -10.50 10.86 21.82
N LYS A 397 -11.64 10.50 21.21
CA LYS A 397 -12.44 9.36 21.65
C LYS A 397 -11.66 8.06 21.50
N PRO A 398 -11.58 7.21 22.54
CA PRO A 398 -11.04 5.85 22.39
C PRO A 398 -11.92 5.03 21.43
N ILE A 399 -11.32 4.50 20.38
CA ILE A 399 -12.01 3.70 19.34
C ILE A 399 -11.49 2.27 19.22
N GLY A 400 -10.55 1.91 20.11
CA GLY A 400 -9.84 0.63 20.09
C GLY A 400 -8.62 0.66 19.15
N TYR A 401 -7.56 0.00 19.56
CA TYR A 401 -6.32 -0.07 18.79
C TYR A 401 -6.50 -0.94 17.55
N GLY A 402 -5.95 -0.49 16.44
CA GLY A 402 -6.14 -1.16 15.15
C GLY A 402 -7.45 -0.80 14.43
N ASN A 403 -8.25 0.13 14.95
CA ASN A 403 -9.43 0.62 14.26
C ASN A 403 -9.01 1.46 13.05
N GLU A 404 -9.53 1.11 11.87
CA GLU A 404 -9.16 1.73 10.60
C GLU A 404 -9.67 3.19 10.46
N LYS A 405 -10.46 3.66 11.43
CA LYS A 405 -10.81 5.09 11.60
C LYS A 405 -9.68 5.91 12.20
N ALA A 406 -8.71 5.30 12.89
CA ALA A 406 -7.53 6.00 13.40
C ALA A 406 -6.57 6.37 12.27
N LEU A 407 -5.78 7.44 12.46
CA LEU A 407 -4.68 7.78 11.55
C LEU A 407 -3.54 6.77 11.68
N ASN A 408 -3.21 6.38 12.92
CA ASN A 408 -2.31 5.28 13.20
C ASN A 408 -3.10 3.99 13.45
N GLN A 409 -3.26 3.20 12.40
CA GLN A 409 -3.96 1.91 12.45
C GLN A 409 -3.11 0.77 13.03
N LEU A 410 -1.86 1.05 13.47
CA LEU A 410 -0.91 0.07 13.99
C LEU A 410 -0.69 -1.12 13.04
N LEU A 411 -0.60 -0.85 11.74
CA LEU A 411 -0.34 -1.84 10.69
C LEU A 411 0.46 -1.28 9.50
N ALA A 412 0.84 0.01 9.54
CA ALA A 412 1.50 0.67 8.41
C ALA A 412 2.81 -0.03 8.01
N HIS A 413 3.01 -0.19 6.70
CA HIS A 413 4.32 -0.55 6.18
C HIS A 413 5.36 0.51 6.57
N HIS A 414 5.04 1.79 6.36
CA HIS A 414 5.87 2.92 6.81
C HIS A 414 5.05 4.18 7.01
N SER A 415 5.62 5.09 7.79
CA SER A 415 5.22 6.48 7.86
C SER A 415 6.41 7.36 7.47
N ILE A 416 6.13 8.48 6.80
CA ILE A 416 7.15 9.35 6.24
C ILE A 416 6.75 10.82 6.39
N VAL A 417 7.74 11.67 6.68
CA VAL A 417 7.59 13.13 6.68
C VAL A 417 8.63 13.73 5.77
N PHE A 418 8.22 14.63 4.91
CA PHE A 418 9.10 15.36 3.98
C PHE A 418 9.15 16.83 4.34
N LYS A 419 10.32 17.42 4.18
CA LYS A 419 10.57 18.86 4.20
C LYS A 419 11.33 19.25 2.91
N PRO A 420 10.60 19.43 1.81
CA PRO A 420 11.14 19.46 0.46
C PRO A 420 12.19 20.54 0.23
N GLU A 421 11.95 21.78 0.65
CA GLU A 421 12.88 22.91 0.44
C GLU A 421 14.23 22.69 1.16
N GLN A 422 14.23 21.95 2.28
CA GLN A 422 15.45 21.59 2.99
C GLN A 422 16.08 20.30 2.48
N GLY A 423 15.36 19.52 1.69
CA GLY A 423 15.78 18.20 1.23
C GLY A 423 15.86 17.16 2.35
N ILE A 424 15.08 17.34 3.42
CA ILE A 424 15.08 16.42 4.57
C ILE A 424 13.87 15.52 4.55
N VAL A 425 14.10 14.23 4.85
CA VAL A 425 13.08 13.19 4.93
C VAL A 425 13.24 12.43 6.24
N TRP A 426 12.13 12.12 6.89
CA TRP A 426 12.08 11.24 8.07
C TRP A 426 11.24 10.01 7.74
N VAL A 427 11.79 8.82 7.99
CA VAL A 427 11.10 7.54 7.76
C VAL A 427 10.99 6.77 9.08
N SER A 428 9.80 6.28 9.39
CA SER A 428 9.57 5.51 10.63
C SER A 428 10.31 4.17 10.59
N SER A 429 11.01 3.85 11.69
CA SER A 429 11.46 2.49 11.98
C SER A 429 10.34 1.67 12.64
N ASN A 430 10.57 0.35 12.77
CA ASN A 430 9.60 -0.54 13.42
C ASN A 430 9.49 -0.29 14.95
N PRO A 431 8.36 -0.63 15.58
CA PRO A 431 7.14 -1.16 14.94
C PRO A 431 6.27 -0.02 14.35
N TYR A 432 5.65 -0.25 13.20
CA TYR A 432 4.70 0.66 12.52
C TYR A 432 5.22 2.11 12.41
N GLN A 433 4.46 3.11 12.92
CA GLN A 433 4.87 4.51 13.09
C GLN A 433 5.47 4.81 14.47
N LEU A 434 5.56 3.81 15.36
CA LEU A 434 5.96 4.01 16.75
C LEU A 434 7.47 4.07 16.96
N GLY A 435 8.25 3.47 16.05
CA GLY A 435 9.70 3.53 16.10
C GLY A 435 10.25 4.94 15.90
N GLU A 436 11.58 5.07 16.02
CA GLU A 436 12.27 6.33 15.74
C GLU A 436 12.06 6.73 14.26
N TYR A 437 11.80 8.01 13.98
CA TYR A 437 11.81 8.52 12.62
C TYR A 437 13.23 8.93 12.26
N VAL A 438 13.81 8.16 11.38
CA VAL A 438 15.20 8.28 10.94
C VAL A 438 15.29 9.33 9.84
N ALA A 439 16.17 10.31 10.04
CA ALA A 439 16.32 11.46 9.15
C ALA A 439 17.39 11.23 8.09
N TYR A 440 17.09 11.64 6.86
CA TYR A 440 17.99 11.65 5.71
C TYR A 440 18.02 13.05 5.10
N ASN A 441 19.21 13.56 4.76
CA ASN A 441 19.37 14.81 4.03
C ASN A 441 19.82 14.52 2.60
N LEU A 442 18.91 14.65 1.64
CA LEU A 442 19.17 14.32 0.23
C LEU A 442 20.22 15.23 -0.41
N LYS A 443 20.29 16.50 0.02
CA LYS A 443 21.33 17.43 -0.49
C LYS A 443 22.74 16.96 -0.10
N ASP A 444 22.89 16.39 1.09
CA ASP A 444 24.18 15.83 1.52
C ASP A 444 24.47 14.50 0.82
N ILE A 445 23.43 13.63 0.71
CA ILE A 445 23.59 12.28 0.15
C ILE A 445 23.92 12.35 -1.34
N PHE A 446 23.25 13.20 -2.12
CA PHE A 446 23.45 13.31 -3.56
C PHE A 446 24.58 14.27 -3.97
N LYS A 447 25.26 14.90 -3.01
CA LYS A 447 26.41 15.77 -3.28
C LYS A 447 27.62 14.98 -3.79
N ASP A 448 27.91 13.86 -3.16
CA ASP A 448 28.98 12.94 -3.52
C ASP A 448 28.40 11.72 -4.28
N THR A 449 29.16 11.16 -5.21
CA THR A 449 28.80 9.98 -6.01
C THR A 449 29.98 9.01 -6.01
N PRO A 450 29.95 7.88 -5.31
CA PRO A 450 28.91 7.44 -4.37
C PRO A 450 28.87 8.26 -3.07
N PRO A 451 27.74 8.29 -2.35
CA PRO A 451 27.64 9.01 -1.09
C PRO A 451 28.52 8.37 0.00
N LYS A 452 29.08 9.20 0.86
CA LYS A 452 29.92 8.74 1.97
C LYS A 452 29.06 8.30 3.15
N LEU A 453 29.29 7.08 3.61
CA LEU A 453 28.67 6.58 4.84
C LEU A 453 29.33 7.23 6.07
N SER A 454 28.52 7.76 6.96
CA SER A 454 28.97 8.22 8.28
C SER A 454 28.63 7.14 9.32
N MET A 455 29.62 6.55 9.95
CA MET A 455 29.43 5.42 10.89
C MET A 455 28.59 4.27 10.30
N GLY A 456 28.76 3.96 9.01
CA GLY A 456 28.06 2.87 8.33
C GLY A 456 26.63 3.18 7.91
N THR A 457 26.18 4.44 7.93
CA THR A 457 24.81 4.86 7.56
C THR A 457 24.80 6.17 6.79
N LEU A 458 23.75 6.37 5.98
CA LEU A 458 23.44 7.64 5.33
C LEU A 458 22.59 8.57 6.22
N SER A 459 22.05 8.06 7.31
CA SER A 459 21.14 8.81 8.19
C SER A 459 21.85 9.93 8.97
N LYS A 460 21.09 10.95 9.36
CA LYS A 460 21.56 12.12 10.12
C LYS A 460 20.93 12.09 11.53
N SER A 461 21.49 11.30 12.43
CA SER A 461 20.92 11.01 13.76
C SER A 461 20.55 12.26 14.59
N LYS A 462 21.26 13.39 14.39
CA LYS A 462 20.93 14.67 15.08
C LYS A 462 19.56 15.25 14.73
N PHE A 463 18.96 14.80 13.63
CA PHE A 463 17.62 15.23 13.19
C PHE A 463 16.55 14.17 13.42
N ASN A 464 16.91 13.00 13.95
CA ASN A 464 15.93 11.96 14.21
C ASN A 464 14.84 12.44 15.20
N ILE A 465 13.64 11.91 15.02
CA ILE A 465 12.53 12.15 15.93
C ILE A 465 12.33 10.91 16.78
N GLU A 466 12.30 11.11 18.09
CA GLU A 466 12.27 10.04 19.08
C GLU A 466 11.08 9.08 18.87
N LYS A 467 11.29 7.84 19.27
CA LYS A 467 10.28 6.78 19.28
C LYS A 467 9.11 7.12 20.21
N ASP A 468 7.92 6.63 19.87
CA ASP A 468 6.73 6.78 20.70
C ASP A 468 6.81 5.86 21.92
N VAL A 469 6.58 6.45 23.10
CA VAL A 469 6.58 5.71 24.37
C VAL A 469 5.44 4.69 24.46
N PHE A 470 4.38 4.85 23.68
CA PHE A 470 3.24 3.93 23.64
C PHE A 470 3.68 2.47 23.37
N GLN A 471 4.70 2.23 22.56
CA GLN A 471 5.22 0.88 22.27
C GLN A 471 5.72 0.11 23.52
N TYR A 472 5.93 0.79 24.64
CA TYR A 472 6.39 0.19 25.90
C TYR A 472 5.27 0.03 26.92
N THR A 473 4.05 0.45 26.59
CA THR A 473 2.91 0.38 27.51
C THR A 473 2.27 -1.01 27.51
N LYS A 474 1.57 -1.31 28.63
CA LYS A 474 0.72 -2.50 28.69
C LYS A 474 -0.36 -2.50 27.60
N ALA A 475 -0.93 -1.35 27.27
CA ALA A 475 -1.95 -1.20 26.25
C ALA A 475 -1.45 -1.66 24.85
N PHE A 476 -0.20 -1.37 24.50
CA PHE A 476 0.40 -1.88 23.26
C PHE A 476 0.65 -3.40 23.31
N GLN A 477 1.11 -3.92 24.46
CA GLN A 477 1.31 -5.36 24.63
C GLN A 477 -0.03 -6.12 24.55
N ASP A 478 -1.08 -5.56 25.15
CA ASP A 478 -2.44 -6.12 25.08
C ASP A 478 -2.95 -6.10 23.61
N TYR A 479 -2.70 -5.03 22.86
CA TYR A 479 -3.04 -4.95 21.44
C TYR A 479 -2.31 -6.01 20.59
N GLU A 480 -1.01 -6.21 20.81
CA GLU A 480 -0.25 -7.27 20.09
C GLU A 480 -0.79 -8.68 20.46
N THR A 481 -1.16 -8.89 21.72
CA THR A 481 -1.83 -10.11 22.18
C THR A 481 -3.19 -10.28 21.49
N TYR A 482 -3.98 -9.20 21.41
CA TYR A 482 -5.25 -9.19 20.68
C TYR A 482 -5.10 -9.64 19.23
N ARG A 483 -4.11 -9.14 18.50
CA ARG A 483 -3.86 -9.49 17.09
C ARG A 483 -3.61 -11.00 16.91
N ILE A 484 -2.77 -11.57 17.78
CA ILE A 484 -2.45 -13.01 17.75
C ILE A 484 -3.70 -13.84 18.07
N MET A 485 -4.42 -13.49 19.14
CA MET A 485 -5.64 -14.18 19.56
C MET A 485 -6.74 -14.09 18.50
N LYS A 486 -6.93 -12.92 17.87
CA LYS A 486 -7.87 -12.72 16.76
C LYS A 486 -7.65 -13.75 15.68
N THR A 487 -6.44 -13.86 15.13
CA THR A 487 -6.11 -14.82 14.06
C THR A 487 -6.42 -16.26 14.48
N GLN A 488 -6.02 -16.66 15.70
CA GLN A 488 -6.27 -18.01 16.21
C GLN A 488 -7.77 -18.32 16.37
N ILE A 489 -8.53 -17.35 16.84
CA ILE A 489 -9.98 -17.48 17.05
C ILE A 489 -10.71 -17.53 15.70
N GLU A 490 -10.35 -16.68 14.74
CA GLU A 490 -10.92 -16.71 13.39
C GLU A 490 -10.66 -18.04 12.68
N GLU A 491 -9.45 -18.61 12.80
CA GLU A 491 -9.12 -19.94 12.30
C GLU A 491 -9.95 -21.03 13.01
N ALA A 492 -10.13 -20.93 14.33
CA ALA A 492 -10.93 -21.87 15.08
C ALA A 492 -12.43 -21.81 14.70
N ILE A 493 -12.95 -20.59 14.44
CA ILE A 493 -14.31 -20.37 13.93
C ILE A 493 -14.47 -21.01 12.54
N ALA A 494 -13.55 -20.71 11.61
CA ALA A 494 -13.58 -21.26 10.25
C ALA A 494 -13.55 -22.80 10.24
N ASN A 495 -12.77 -23.40 11.14
CA ASN A 495 -12.64 -24.85 11.30
C ASN A 495 -13.68 -25.46 12.27
N LYS A 496 -14.64 -24.67 12.76
CA LYS A 496 -15.69 -25.09 13.73
C LYS A 496 -15.14 -25.71 15.02
N LYS A 497 -13.93 -25.36 15.42
CA LYS A 497 -13.31 -25.84 16.67
C LYS A 497 -14.00 -25.23 17.89
N PHE A 498 -13.87 -25.92 19.03
CA PHE A 498 -14.29 -25.39 20.32
C PHE A 498 -13.26 -24.36 20.81
N ILE A 499 -13.75 -23.30 21.41
CA ILE A 499 -12.94 -22.24 22.05
C ILE A 499 -13.45 -22.09 23.47
N GLU A 500 -12.54 -22.11 24.43
CA GLU A 500 -12.89 -21.90 25.85
C GLU A 500 -13.44 -20.48 26.05
N PRO A 501 -14.50 -20.30 26.86
CA PRO A 501 -15.09 -18.98 27.11
C PRO A 501 -14.10 -17.94 27.70
N SER A 502 -13.11 -18.38 28.48
CA SER A 502 -12.05 -17.52 28.99
C SER A 502 -11.23 -16.87 27.87
N VAL A 503 -10.89 -17.63 26.82
CA VAL A 503 -10.12 -17.10 25.66
C VAL A 503 -10.93 -16.02 24.93
N LEU A 504 -12.24 -16.18 24.81
CA LEU A 504 -13.11 -15.16 24.21
C LEU A 504 -13.21 -13.90 25.08
N LEU A 505 -13.21 -14.06 26.41
CA LEU A 505 -13.17 -12.93 27.34
C LEU A 505 -11.82 -12.22 27.28
N ASP A 506 -10.72 -12.98 27.21
CA ASP A 506 -9.37 -12.42 27.11
C ASP A 506 -9.19 -11.59 25.83
N LEU A 507 -9.75 -12.04 24.67
CA LEU A 507 -9.78 -11.27 23.44
C LEU A 507 -10.46 -9.90 23.64
N GLN A 508 -11.62 -9.87 24.33
CA GLN A 508 -12.36 -8.63 24.59
C GLN A 508 -11.60 -7.71 25.56
N ASN A 509 -10.95 -8.28 26.57
CA ASN A 509 -10.17 -7.54 27.56
C ASN A 509 -8.88 -6.96 26.97
N ALA A 510 -8.28 -7.63 25.97
CA ALA A 510 -7.07 -7.19 25.31
C ALA A 510 -7.29 -5.94 24.42
N ASN A 511 -8.52 -5.70 23.96
CA ASN A 511 -8.85 -4.50 23.18
C ASN A 511 -10.31 -4.05 23.42
N PRO A 512 -10.64 -3.56 24.64
CA PRO A 512 -12.01 -3.39 25.10
C PRO A 512 -12.79 -2.26 24.40
N GLU A 513 -12.09 -1.34 23.72
CA GLU A 513 -12.74 -0.27 22.96
C GLU A 513 -12.94 -0.61 21.48
N TYR A 514 -12.41 -1.74 21.01
CA TYR A 514 -12.52 -2.14 19.62
C TYR A 514 -13.78 -2.98 19.38
N TRP A 515 -14.66 -2.51 18.49
CA TRP A 515 -15.93 -3.16 18.16
C TRP A 515 -15.75 -4.61 17.68
N GLU A 516 -14.69 -4.87 16.92
CA GLU A 516 -14.43 -6.18 16.28
C GLU A 516 -14.16 -7.28 17.31
N ALA A 517 -13.55 -6.94 18.47
CA ALA A 517 -13.32 -7.89 19.56
C ALA A 517 -14.64 -8.53 20.05
N TYR A 518 -15.71 -7.75 20.07
CA TYR A 518 -17.04 -8.22 20.45
C TYR A 518 -17.77 -8.89 19.27
N TYR A 519 -17.56 -8.39 18.06
CA TYR A 519 -18.16 -8.94 16.85
C TYR A 519 -17.71 -10.41 16.64
N ILE A 520 -16.43 -10.69 16.68
CA ILE A 520 -15.85 -12.04 16.52
C ILE A 520 -16.42 -13.00 17.58
N VAL A 521 -16.53 -12.57 18.82
CA VAL A 521 -17.15 -13.36 19.90
C VAL A 521 -18.64 -13.62 19.61
N GLY A 522 -19.33 -12.62 19.09
CA GLY A 522 -20.72 -12.76 18.63
C GLY A 522 -20.89 -13.78 17.51
N GLU A 523 -20.00 -13.77 16.52
CA GLU A 523 -19.98 -14.77 15.43
C GLU A 523 -19.74 -16.18 15.95
N TYR A 524 -18.76 -16.37 16.84
CA TYR A 524 -18.50 -17.66 17.46
C TYR A 524 -19.75 -18.20 18.18
N TYR A 525 -20.34 -17.43 19.08
CA TYR A 525 -21.53 -17.84 19.81
C TYR A 525 -22.72 -18.07 18.89
N TYR A 526 -22.88 -17.26 17.83
CA TYR A 526 -23.93 -17.48 16.84
C TYR A 526 -23.75 -18.80 16.10
N GLN A 527 -22.55 -19.15 15.70
CA GLN A 527 -22.22 -20.40 15.02
C GLN A 527 -22.46 -21.62 15.95
N LYS A 528 -22.13 -21.47 17.23
CA LYS A 528 -22.39 -22.52 18.26
C LYS A 528 -23.83 -22.54 18.75
N LYS A 529 -24.73 -21.70 18.22
CA LYS A 529 -26.13 -21.56 18.59
C LYS A 529 -26.36 -21.09 20.05
N TYR A 530 -25.38 -20.45 20.67
CA TYR A 530 -25.52 -19.76 21.96
C TYR A 530 -26.12 -18.38 21.77
N TYR A 531 -27.39 -18.32 21.33
CA TYR A 531 -28.01 -17.10 20.79
C TYR A 531 -28.09 -15.94 21.77
N LYS A 532 -28.31 -16.20 23.07
CA LYS A 532 -28.31 -15.13 24.10
C LYS A 532 -26.93 -14.50 24.26
N ALA A 533 -25.89 -15.32 24.31
CA ALA A 533 -24.51 -14.83 24.39
C ALA A 533 -24.10 -14.06 23.12
N ALA A 534 -24.46 -14.58 21.94
CA ALA A 534 -24.23 -13.91 20.66
C ALA A 534 -24.91 -12.52 20.62
N LEU A 535 -26.19 -12.45 21.04
CA LEU A 535 -26.91 -11.17 21.09
C LEU A 535 -26.21 -10.16 21.97
N LYS A 536 -25.81 -10.55 23.19
CA LYS A 536 -25.09 -9.68 24.14
C LYS A 536 -23.78 -9.15 23.53
N ALA A 537 -23.03 -10.01 22.83
CA ALA A 537 -21.77 -9.63 22.18
C ALA A 537 -22.01 -8.64 21.03
N PHE A 538 -22.97 -8.88 20.13
CA PHE A 538 -23.30 -7.94 19.06
C PHE A 538 -23.86 -6.60 19.57
N GLU A 539 -24.70 -6.61 20.63
CA GLU A 539 -25.17 -5.39 21.27
C GLU A 539 -24.01 -4.59 21.86
N LYS A 540 -23.01 -5.27 22.47
CA LYS A 540 -21.80 -4.58 22.96
C LYS A 540 -20.96 -4.02 21.82
N ALA A 541 -20.76 -4.77 20.72
CA ALA A 541 -20.09 -4.25 19.52
C ALA A 541 -20.77 -2.98 18.99
N ASN A 542 -22.09 -2.94 18.98
CA ASN A 542 -22.87 -1.79 18.50
C ASN A 542 -22.76 -0.53 19.39
N THR A 543 -22.22 -0.64 20.60
CA THR A 543 -21.92 0.53 21.48
C THR A 543 -20.55 1.14 21.20
N LYS A 544 -19.72 0.52 20.35
CA LYS A 544 -18.36 0.97 20.04
C LYS A 544 -18.33 1.74 18.71
N GLU A 545 -17.17 2.33 18.42
CA GLU A 545 -16.94 3.03 17.15
C GLU A 545 -16.71 2.01 16.03
N ILE A 546 -17.76 1.70 15.25
CA ILE A 546 -17.72 0.72 14.17
C ILE A 546 -17.06 1.37 12.94
N THR A 547 -16.15 0.63 12.29
CA THR A 547 -15.28 1.14 11.24
C THR A 547 -16.05 1.60 9.99
N THR A 548 -16.98 0.78 9.46
CA THR A 548 -17.69 1.06 8.20
C THR A 548 -19.20 0.88 8.34
N ILE A 549 -19.96 1.48 7.42
CA ILE A 549 -21.41 1.26 7.36
C ILE A 549 -21.77 -0.22 7.11
N PRO A 550 -21.13 -0.94 6.18
CA PRO A 550 -21.38 -2.38 6.01
C PRO A 550 -21.16 -3.20 7.29
N ASN A 551 -20.11 -2.92 8.06
CA ASN A 551 -19.90 -3.60 9.35
C ASN A 551 -21.05 -3.32 10.33
N LYS A 552 -21.51 -2.07 10.41
CA LYS A 552 -22.64 -1.67 11.25
C LYS A 552 -23.92 -2.39 10.84
N GLU A 553 -24.26 -2.39 9.56
CA GLU A 553 -25.42 -3.10 9.02
C GLU A 553 -25.36 -4.60 9.31
N GLN A 554 -24.20 -5.22 9.24
CA GLN A 554 -24.01 -6.62 9.56
C GLN A 554 -24.28 -6.91 11.04
N ILE A 555 -23.76 -6.10 11.96
CA ILE A 555 -24.02 -6.21 13.40
C ILE A 555 -25.53 -6.03 13.69
N GLU A 556 -26.15 -5.02 13.10
CA GLU A 556 -27.58 -4.77 13.25
C GLU A 556 -28.45 -5.92 12.70
N PHE A 557 -28.04 -6.51 11.57
CA PHE A 557 -28.70 -7.67 11.00
C PHE A 557 -28.71 -8.86 11.98
N TYR A 558 -27.54 -9.21 12.53
CA TYR A 558 -27.45 -10.31 13.52
C TYR A 558 -28.25 -9.97 14.78
N THR A 559 -28.15 -8.77 15.30
CA THR A 559 -28.89 -8.32 16.47
C THR A 559 -30.41 -8.45 16.27
N LYS A 560 -30.94 -7.93 15.16
CA LYS A 560 -32.38 -8.02 14.81
C LYS A 560 -32.85 -9.46 14.62
N LYS A 561 -32.04 -10.29 13.94
CA LYS A 561 -32.32 -11.70 13.72
C LYS A 561 -32.37 -12.50 15.03
N LEU A 562 -31.44 -12.23 15.95
CA LEU A 562 -31.37 -12.90 17.25
C LEU A 562 -32.52 -12.46 18.17
N LYS A 563 -32.87 -11.18 18.23
CA LYS A 563 -34.04 -10.71 19.00
C LYS A 563 -35.33 -11.41 18.57
N ARG A 564 -35.56 -11.55 17.25
CA ARG A 564 -36.73 -12.28 16.73
C ARG A 564 -36.73 -13.78 17.06
N LYS A 565 -35.54 -14.36 17.24
CA LYS A 565 -35.41 -15.80 17.53
C LYS A 565 -35.53 -16.11 19.02
N LEU A 566 -35.27 -15.15 19.88
CA LEU A 566 -35.31 -15.30 21.34
C LEU A 566 -36.63 -14.86 21.95
N ASN A 567 -37.42 -14.06 21.22
CA ASN A 567 -38.83 -13.78 21.47
C ASN A 567 -39.69 -14.88 20.83
#